data_f00959f9b6b7e3bb6aee35b9a5916a9c
#
_entry.id   f00959f9b6b7e3bb6aee35b9a5916a9c
#
_cell.length_a   1.000
_cell.length_b   1.000
_cell.length_c   1.000
_cell.angle_alpha   90.00
_cell.angle_beta   90.00
_cell.angle_gamma   90.00
#
_symmetry.space_group_name_H-M   'P 1'
#
loop_
_entity.id
_entity.type
_entity.pdbx_description
1 polymer ?
#
loop_
_entity_poly.entity_id
_entity_poly.type
_entity_poly.pdbx_seq_one_letter_code
_entity_poly.pdbx_strand_id
1 'polypeptide(L)'
;MAGSPTRDRILLASLALFNTHGLAAVSTHRIAAEAEISPGNLHYHFKTKQSIVEWLFRRFEERLLSLNESAASIRAIDDLWLALHLRFEAIDGYRFIYRDMAFLAREYPELGRRAQALTAGNLLAAQALVAQLSA
;
A
#
# COMPACT_ATOMS: atom_id res chain seq x y z
N MET A 1 2.45 12.70 -12.79
CA MET A 1 3.85 12.84 -13.22
C MET A 1 4.71 11.79 -12.55
N ALA A 2 5.56 11.15 -13.28
CA ALA A 2 6.46 10.17 -12.72
C ALA A 2 7.43 10.82 -11.74
N GLY A 3 7.70 10.18 -10.60
CA GLY A 3 8.73 10.61 -9.69
C GLY A 3 10.11 10.40 -10.30
N SER A 4 11.17 10.83 -9.59
CA SER A 4 12.52 10.56 -10.05
C SER A 4 12.79 9.06 -10.00
N PRO A 5 13.66 8.52 -10.90
CA PRO A 5 14.01 7.10 -10.85
C PRO A 5 14.61 6.67 -9.50
N THR A 6 15.37 7.53 -8.86
CA THR A 6 15.94 7.25 -7.53
C THR A 6 14.86 7.15 -6.48
N ARG A 7 13.89 8.06 -6.49
CA ARG A 7 12.76 8.03 -5.56
C ARG A 7 11.97 6.72 -5.69
N ASP A 8 11.70 6.30 -6.92
CA ASP A 8 10.98 5.05 -7.18
C ASP A 8 11.77 3.83 -6.70
N ARG A 9 13.09 3.82 -6.86
CA ARG A 9 13.94 2.76 -6.35
C ARG A 9 13.87 2.67 -4.83
N ILE A 10 13.87 3.81 -4.15
CA ILE A 10 13.74 3.86 -2.68
C ILE A 10 12.40 3.27 -2.26
N LEU A 11 11.31 3.65 -2.92
CA LEU A 11 9.98 3.16 -2.59
C LEU A 11 9.83 1.66 -2.83
N LEU A 12 10.37 1.15 -3.95
CA LEU A 12 10.34 -0.28 -4.25
C LEU A 12 11.16 -1.08 -3.25
N ALA A 13 12.37 -0.60 -2.91
CA ALA A 13 13.22 -1.26 -1.92
C ALA A 13 12.55 -1.28 -0.55
N SER A 14 11.96 -0.16 -0.16
CA SER A 14 11.23 -0.03 1.11
C SER A 14 10.05 -0.99 1.19
N LEU A 15 9.26 -1.05 0.13
CA LEU A 15 8.09 -1.93 0.07
C LEU A 15 8.49 -3.39 0.24
N ALA A 16 9.52 -3.83 -0.49
CA ALA A 16 10.02 -5.19 -0.41
C ALA A 16 10.51 -5.53 1.00
N LEU A 17 11.28 -4.63 1.62
CA LEU A 17 11.82 -4.83 2.96
C LEU A 17 10.72 -4.83 4.02
N PHE A 18 9.78 -3.89 3.96
CA PHE A 18 8.66 -3.83 4.90
C PHE A 18 7.79 -5.08 4.80
N ASN A 19 7.49 -5.54 3.59
CA ASN A 19 6.70 -6.75 3.39
C ASN A 19 7.40 -8.00 3.92
N THR A 20 8.72 -8.06 3.80
CA THR A 20 9.49 -9.24 4.21
C THR A 20 9.79 -9.24 5.71
N HIS A 21 10.18 -8.09 6.26
CA HIS A 21 10.74 -8.02 7.62
C HIS A 21 9.85 -7.27 8.63
N GLY A 22 8.86 -6.53 8.16
CA GLY A 22 8.03 -5.68 9.00
C GLY A 22 8.61 -4.28 9.17
N LEU A 23 7.74 -3.32 9.50
CA LEU A 23 8.13 -1.91 9.63
C LEU A 23 9.18 -1.69 10.72
N ALA A 24 9.01 -2.31 11.87
CA ALA A 24 9.89 -2.08 13.03
C ALA A 24 11.33 -2.52 12.76
N ALA A 25 11.51 -3.56 11.95
CA ALA A 25 12.83 -4.18 11.72
C ALA A 25 13.66 -3.49 10.63
N VAL A 26 13.08 -2.55 9.89
CA VAL A 26 13.73 -1.95 8.71
C VAL A 26 14.12 -0.51 9.02
N SER A 27 15.42 -0.22 8.95
CA SER A 27 15.97 1.13 9.12
C SER A 27 16.14 1.81 7.77
N THR A 28 16.26 3.14 7.80
CA THR A 28 16.56 3.91 6.59
C THR A 28 17.93 3.55 6.00
N HIS A 29 18.91 3.21 6.84
CA HIS A 29 20.21 2.74 6.37
C HIS A 29 20.07 1.44 5.56
N ARG A 30 19.24 0.53 6.02
CA ARG A 30 18.98 -0.72 5.31
C ARG A 30 18.28 -0.47 3.97
N ILE A 31 17.34 0.46 3.95
CA ILE A 31 16.66 0.85 2.70
C ILE A 31 17.66 1.44 1.71
N ALA A 32 18.55 2.32 2.17
CA ALA A 32 19.57 2.91 1.31
C ALA A 32 20.48 1.84 0.69
N ALA A 33 20.91 0.87 1.50
CA ALA A 33 21.74 -0.24 1.02
C ALA A 33 21.01 -1.06 -0.03
N GLU A 34 19.73 -1.39 0.20
CA GLU A 34 18.91 -2.17 -0.75
C GLU A 34 18.69 -1.40 -2.04
N ALA A 35 18.51 -0.08 -1.96
CA ALA A 35 18.33 0.78 -3.13
C ALA A 35 19.65 1.15 -3.82
N GLU A 36 20.79 0.72 -3.25
CA GLU A 36 22.13 0.98 -3.77
C GLU A 36 22.43 2.48 -3.85
N ILE A 37 22.07 3.22 -2.80
CA ILE A 37 22.37 4.65 -2.66
C ILE A 37 22.95 4.91 -1.27
N SER A 38 23.55 6.10 -1.10
CA SER A 38 24.05 6.50 0.21
C SER A 38 22.90 6.89 1.14
N PRO A 39 23.07 6.75 2.48
CA PRO A 39 22.09 7.26 3.44
C PRO A 39 21.78 8.74 3.26
N GLY A 40 22.77 9.54 2.91
CA GLY A 40 22.59 10.98 2.63
C GLY A 40 21.71 11.23 1.43
N ASN A 41 21.87 10.44 0.37
CA ASN A 41 21.04 10.56 -0.81
C ASN A 41 19.60 10.13 -0.52
N LEU A 42 19.41 9.09 0.27
CA LEU A 42 18.07 8.69 0.72
C LEU A 42 17.43 9.84 1.51
N HIS A 43 18.15 10.42 2.44
CA HIS A 43 17.66 11.53 3.27
C HIS A 43 17.30 12.76 2.43
N TYR A 44 18.00 12.97 1.33
CA TYR A 44 17.65 14.03 0.39
C TYR A 44 16.24 13.85 -0.18
N HIS A 45 15.86 12.60 -0.51
CA HIS A 45 14.54 12.30 -1.07
C HIS A 45 13.46 12.14 0.00
N PHE A 46 13.79 11.52 1.14
CA PHE A 46 12.85 11.25 2.23
C PHE A 46 13.52 11.58 3.57
N LYS A 47 13.01 12.58 4.26
CA LYS A 47 13.60 13.06 5.52
C LYS A 47 13.46 12.06 6.67
N THR A 48 12.38 11.25 6.65
CA THR A 48 12.08 10.30 7.72
C THR A 48 11.56 9.00 7.13
N LYS A 49 11.66 7.92 7.90
CA LYS A 49 11.04 6.63 7.58
C LYS A 49 9.52 6.81 7.42
N GLN A 50 8.91 7.63 8.29
CA GLN A 50 7.47 7.89 8.22
C GLN A 50 7.07 8.46 6.86
N SER A 51 7.85 9.35 6.28
CA SER A 51 7.55 9.92 4.97
C SER A 51 7.54 8.86 3.86
N ILE A 52 8.41 7.86 3.98
CA ILE A 52 8.42 6.71 3.04
C ILE A 52 7.13 5.90 3.20
N VAL A 53 6.75 5.60 4.44
CA VAL A 53 5.53 4.83 4.73
C VAL A 53 4.30 5.58 4.22
N GLU A 54 4.25 6.89 4.40
CA GLU A 54 3.14 7.72 3.91
C GLU A 54 3.01 7.68 2.39
N TRP A 55 4.12 7.73 1.66
CA TRP A 55 4.12 7.62 0.21
C TRP A 55 3.60 6.25 -0.26
N LEU A 56 4.07 5.18 0.38
CA LEU A 56 3.62 3.82 0.06
C LEU A 56 2.14 3.67 0.37
N PHE A 57 1.69 4.20 1.50
CA PHE A 57 0.28 4.15 1.88
C PHE A 57 -0.59 4.88 0.87
N ARG A 58 -0.16 6.06 0.43
CA ARG A 58 -0.89 6.84 -0.59
C ARG A 58 -1.00 6.07 -1.90
N ARG A 59 0.07 5.42 -2.34
CA ARG A 59 0.04 4.59 -3.55
C ARG A 59 -0.96 3.45 -3.41
N PHE A 60 -1.01 2.83 -2.24
CA PHE A 60 -1.97 1.78 -1.97
C PHE A 60 -3.41 2.30 -2.01
N GLU A 61 -3.69 3.43 -1.37
CA GLU A 61 -5.01 4.06 -1.41
C GLU A 61 -5.43 4.36 -2.85
N GLU A 62 -4.54 4.94 -3.64
CA GLU A 62 -4.82 5.26 -5.04
C GLU A 62 -5.11 4.01 -5.86
N ARG A 63 -4.36 2.94 -5.62
CA ARG A 63 -4.57 1.66 -6.31
C ARG A 63 -5.95 1.08 -6.00
N LEU A 64 -6.35 1.08 -4.73
CA LEU A 64 -7.67 0.58 -4.33
C LEU A 64 -8.80 1.46 -4.86
N LEU A 65 -8.61 2.77 -4.84
CA LEU A 65 -9.59 3.70 -5.39
C LEU A 65 -9.80 3.45 -6.89
N SER A 66 -8.72 3.27 -7.63
CA SER A 66 -8.77 2.94 -9.06
C SER A 66 -9.55 1.65 -9.31
N LEU A 67 -9.32 0.62 -8.49
CA LEU A 67 -10.03 -0.65 -8.59
C LEU A 67 -11.51 -0.49 -8.27
N ASN A 68 -11.86 0.36 -7.29
CA ASN A 68 -13.24 0.63 -6.93
C ASN A 68 -13.98 1.37 -8.05
N GLU A 69 -13.32 2.30 -8.72
CA GLU A 69 -13.90 3.00 -9.86
C GLU A 69 -14.24 2.05 -11.01
N SER A 70 -13.41 1.04 -11.22
CA SER A 70 -13.64 0.01 -12.25
C SER A 70 -14.80 -0.93 -11.90
N ALA A 71 -15.22 -0.98 -10.65
CA ALA A 71 -16.27 -1.90 -10.20
C ALA A 71 -17.62 -1.65 -10.87
N ALA A 72 -17.88 -0.42 -11.32
CA ALA A 72 -19.13 -0.07 -12.01
C ALA A 72 -19.32 -0.81 -13.32
N SER A 73 -18.25 -1.31 -13.95
CA SER A 73 -18.29 -2.03 -15.21
C SER A 73 -18.51 -3.54 -15.08
N ILE A 74 -18.67 -4.06 -13.87
CA ILE A 74 -18.85 -5.48 -13.63
C ILE A 74 -20.25 -5.91 -14.05
N ARG A 75 -20.32 -6.88 -14.98
CA ARG A 75 -21.57 -7.41 -15.54
C ARG A 75 -21.71 -8.92 -15.41
N ALA A 76 -20.60 -9.64 -15.17
CA ALA A 76 -20.57 -11.09 -15.18
C ALA A 76 -19.70 -11.61 -14.04
N ILE A 77 -19.81 -12.91 -13.78
CA ILE A 77 -19.02 -13.58 -12.72
C ILE A 77 -17.51 -13.52 -13.02
N ASP A 78 -17.12 -13.56 -14.29
CA ASP A 78 -15.72 -13.47 -14.67
C ASP A 78 -15.14 -12.10 -14.34
N ASP A 79 -15.92 -11.03 -14.51
CA ASP A 79 -15.54 -9.67 -14.13
C ASP A 79 -15.35 -9.56 -12.63
N LEU A 80 -16.22 -10.20 -11.85
CA LEU A 80 -16.11 -10.23 -10.39
C LEU A 80 -14.84 -10.95 -9.97
N TRP A 81 -14.55 -12.10 -10.58
CA TRP A 81 -13.35 -12.86 -10.27
C TRP A 81 -12.10 -12.02 -10.49
N LEU A 82 -12.02 -11.35 -11.64
CA LEU A 82 -10.89 -10.48 -11.95
C LEU A 82 -10.79 -9.32 -10.95
N ALA A 83 -11.92 -8.68 -10.63
CA ALA A 83 -11.95 -7.56 -9.69
C ALA A 83 -11.44 -7.97 -8.31
N LEU A 84 -11.85 -9.12 -7.82
CA LEU A 84 -11.38 -9.65 -6.53
C LEU A 84 -9.90 -10.03 -6.59
N HIS A 85 -9.49 -10.67 -7.68
CA HIS A 85 -8.08 -11.04 -7.88
C HIS A 85 -7.15 -9.83 -7.84
N LEU A 86 -7.52 -8.76 -8.54
CA LEU A 86 -6.73 -7.52 -8.56
C LEU A 86 -6.65 -6.88 -7.17
N ARG A 87 -7.74 -6.97 -6.37
CA ARG A 87 -7.73 -6.48 -4.99
C ARG A 87 -6.80 -7.29 -4.12
N PHE A 88 -6.86 -8.61 -4.22
CA PHE A 88 -5.96 -9.47 -3.45
C PHE A 88 -4.49 -9.24 -3.82
N GLU A 89 -4.19 -9.02 -5.10
CA GLU A 89 -2.84 -8.66 -5.53
C GLU A 89 -2.39 -7.34 -4.92
N ALA A 90 -3.26 -6.34 -4.90
CA ALA A 90 -2.94 -5.03 -4.31
C ALA A 90 -2.69 -5.18 -2.80
N ILE A 91 -3.54 -5.91 -2.10
CA ILE A 91 -3.41 -6.14 -0.66
C ILE A 91 -2.10 -6.90 -0.37
N ASP A 92 -1.80 -7.93 -1.14
CA ASP A 92 -0.56 -8.69 -0.96
C ASP A 92 0.67 -7.84 -1.22
N GLY A 93 0.63 -6.99 -2.24
CA GLY A 93 1.74 -6.08 -2.56
C GLY A 93 2.05 -5.07 -1.47
N TYR A 94 1.08 -4.75 -0.63
CA TYR A 94 1.21 -3.82 0.49
C TYR A 94 0.86 -4.48 1.82
N ARG A 95 1.14 -5.79 1.95
CA ARG A 95 0.71 -6.59 3.10
C ARG A 95 1.26 -6.12 4.44
N PHE A 96 2.39 -5.38 4.43
CA PHE A 96 2.94 -4.83 5.66
C PHE A 96 1.95 -3.91 6.39
N ILE A 97 1.07 -3.22 5.65
CA ILE A 97 0.06 -2.33 6.23
C ILE A 97 -0.85 -3.11 7.18
N TYR A 98 -1.32 -4.28 6.75
CA TYR A 98 -2.21 -5.12 7.56
C TYR A 98 -1.46 -5.85 8.66
N ARG A 99 -0.29 -6.41 8.34
CA ARG A 99 0.52 -7.12 9.32
C ARG A 99 0.98 -6.21 10.46
N ASP A 100 1.35 -4.98 10.14
CA ASP A 100 1.90 -4.03 11.11
C ASP A 100 0.89 -2.98 11.54
N MET A 101 -0.41 -3.28 11.47
CA MET A 101 -1.48 -2.34 11.81
C MET A 101 -1.32 -1.79 13.23
N ALA A 102 -0.98 -2.64 14.19
CA ALA A 102 -0.77 -2.22 15.57
C ALA A 102 0.42 -1.27 15.72
N PHE A 103 1.51 -1.54 14.98
CA PHE A 103 2.67 -0.66 14.94
C PHE A 103 2.30 0.70 14.34
N LEU A 104 1.56 0.71 13.23
CA LEU A 104 1.09 1.93 12.59
C LEU A 104 0.23 2.76 13.56
N ALA A 105 -0.71 2.11 14.24
CA ALA A 105 -1.61 2.80 15.17
C ALA A 105 -0.85 3.44 16.33
N ARG A 106 0.25 2.82 16.77
CA ARG A 106 1.04 3.32 17.90
C ARG A 106 2.05 4.37 17.48
N GLU A 107 2.80 4.12 16.38
CA GLU A 107 3.92 4.97 15.97
C GLU A 107 3.50 6.07 14.98
N TYR A 108 2.50 5.79 14.14
CA TYR A 108 1.99 6.72 13.14
C TYR A 108 0.46 6.75 13.23
N PRO A 109 -0.11 7.37 14.29
CA PRO A 109 -1.55 7.26 14.57
C PRO A 109 -2.47 7.69 13.42
N GLU A 110 -2.07 8.71 12.66
CA GLU A 110 -2.85 9.17 11.51
C GLU A 110 -2.93 8.10 10.43
N LEU A 111 -1.79 7.46 10.13
CA LEU A 111 -1.76 6.36 9.16
C LEU A 111 -2.54 5.15 9.66
N GLY A 112 -2.48 4.87 10.95
CA GLY A 112 -3.25 3.79 11.56
C GLY A 112 -4.74 3.99 11.39
N ARG A 113 -5.23 5.21 11.61
CA ARG A 113 -6.65 5.55 11.40
C ARG A 113 -7.06 5.40 9.93
N ARG A 114 -6.22 5.88 9.01
CA ARG A 114 -6.48 5.74 7.57
C ARG A 114 -6.49 4.29 7.13
N ALA A 115 -5.59 3.46 7.69
CA ALA A 115 -5.54 2.03 7.39
C ALA A 115 -6.82 1.31 7.84
N GLN A 116 -7.32 1.65 9.03
CA GLN A 116 -8.58 1.08 9.53
C GLN A 116 -9.76 1.49 8.66
N ALA A 117 -9.83 2.77 8.28
CA ALA A 117 -10.89 3.27 7.40
C ALA A 117 -10.84 2.60 6.03
N LEU A 118 -9.64 2.39 5.49
CA LEU A 118 -9.44 1.74 4.21
C LEU A 118 -9.90 0.28 4.26
N THR A 119 -9.61 -0.43 5.35
CA THR A 119 -10.04 -1.83 5.53
C THR A 119 -11.56 -1.92 5.58
N ALA A 120 -12.21 -1.04 6.32
CA ALA A 120 -13.68 -0.99 6.38
C ALA A 120 -14.28 -0.69 5.00
N GLY A 121 -13.69 0.27 4.27
CA GLY A 121 -14.12 0.63 2.93
C GLY A 121 -13.98 -0.53 1.93
N ASN A 122 -12.90 -1.30 2.02
CA ASN A 122 -12.69 -2.47 1.18
C ASN A 122 -13.74 -3.55 1.43
N LEU A 123 -14.10 -3.77 2.68
CA LEU A 123 -15.13 -4.75 3.02
C LEU A 123 -16.47 -4.33 2.43
N LEU A 124 -16.85 -3.06 2.58
CA LEU A 124 -18.10 -2.53 2.02
C LEU A 124 -18.11 -2.63 0.50
N ALA A 125 -16.99 -2.32 -0.15
CA ALA A 125 -16.87 -2.41 -1.60
C ALA A 125 -17.04 -3.86 -2.08
N ALA A 126 -16.44 -4.82 -1.39
CA ALA A 126 -16.57 -6.24 -1.72
C ALA A 126 -18.01 -6.72 -1.56
N GLN A 127 -18.68 -6.32 -0.49
CA GLN A 127 -20.10 -6.64 -0.26
C GLN A 127 -20.98 -6.07 -1.37
N ALA A 128 -20.71 -4.84 -1.80
CA ALA A 128 -21.48 -4.20 -2.87
C ALA A 128 -21.30 -4.94 -4.20
N LEU A 129 -20.10 -5.42 -4.51
CA LEU A 129 -19.85 -6.21 -5.72
C LEU A 129 -20.65 -7.50 -5.73
N VAL A 130 -20.65 -8.23 -4.62
CA VAL A 130 -21.41 -9.47 -4.49
C VAL A 130 -22.91 -9.20 -4.63
N ALA A 131 -23.41 -8.16 -3.97
CA ALA A 131 -24.81 -7.77 -4.04
C ALA A 131 -25.24 -7.42 -5.46
N GLN A 132 -24.38 -6.73 -6.22
CA GLN A 132 -24.63 -6.33 -7.61
C GLN A 132 -24.88 -7.53 -8.51
N LEU A 133 -24.17 -8.64 -8.32
CA LEU A 133 -24.33 -9.84 -9.11
C LEU A 133 -25.45 -10.74 -8.60
N SER A 134 -25.88 -10.57 -7.36
CA SER A 134 -26.96 -11.36 -6.76
C SER A 134 -28.35 -10.79 -7.05
N ALA A 135 -28.39 -9.56 -7.54
CA ALA A 135 -29.67 -8.87 -7.77
C ALA A 135 -30.38 -9.30 -9.05
#